data_24b0d4557234355556756637d9ca5f61
#
_entry.id   24b0d4557234355556756637d9ca5f61
#
_cell.length_a   1.000
_cell.length_b   1.000
_cell.length_c   1.000
_cell.angle_alpha   90.00
_cell.angle_beta   90.00
_cell.angle_gamma   90.00
#
_symmetry.space_group_name_H-M   'P 1'
#
loop_
_entity.id
_entity.type
_entity.pdbx_description
1 polymer ?
#
loop_
_entity_poly.entity_id
_entity_poly.type
_entity_poly.pdbx_seq_one_letter_code
_entity_poly.pdbx_strand_id
1 'polypeptide(L)'
;MTASAVALPRRFASLVRIEHTVFALPFAYAGAFLATADWPGWGDLVWVTVAMIGARTLAMALNRLIDAELDARNPRTANRELPSGMLTRFQVLGLCAGALAVFLVAAAELDPVVRWLWPVPVAMFVVYPYLKRVTWLCHLWLGACLGLAPVGAWLAVSGSAPWEAWTLGAAVLLWVAGFDLFYSLFDLEHDRRERLRSWATRFGERGVFFGARWFHAGTVVLLALAGLGLEIGAWYWAGVAAVAMLLTYEHRLVSPGDLRRLDAAFFTVNGVISIVFFAFVALDVLVS
;
A
#
# COMPACT_ATOMS: atom_id res chain seq x y z
N MET A 1 35.77 -12.47 4.07
CA MET A 1 34.84 -11.54 3.34
C MET A 1 33.40 -12.09 3.12
N THR A 2 33.00 -13.19 3.72
CA THR A 2 31.82 -13.94 3.22
C THR A 2 30.57 -13.91 4.12
N ALA A 3 30.70 -13.84 5.42
CA ALA A 3 29.53 -13.80 6.31
C ALA A 3 28.86 -12.41 6.40
N SER A 4 29.62 -11.33 6.23
CA SER A 4 29.10 -9.95 6.29
C SER A 4 28.36 -9.53 5.02
N ALA A 5 28.78 -9.96 3.84
CA ALA A 5 28.19 -9.58 2.56
C ALA A 5 26.82 -10.26 2.31
N VAL A 6 26.65 -11.51 2.74
CA VAL A 6 25.37 -12.23 2.63
C VAL A 6 24.33 -11.72 3.66
N ALA A 7 24.79 -11.16 4.78
CA ALA A 7 23.91 -10.63 5.82
C ALA A 7 23.24 -9.30 5.40
N LEU A 8 23.89 -8.44 4.63
CA LEU A 8 23.39 -7.11 4.27
C LEU A 8 22.13 -7.14 3.37
N PRO A 9 22.07 -7.91 2.27
CA PRO A 9 20.85 -8.04 1.48
C PRO A 9 19.67 -8.60 2.27
N ARG A 10 19.89 -9.57 3.16
CA ARG A 10 18.84 -10.10 4.04
C ARG A 10 18.32 -9.05 5.01
N ARG A 11 19.19 -8.20 5.57
CA ARG A 11 18.78 -7.11 6.45
C ARG A 11 17.99 -6.04 5.71
N PHE A 12 18.35 -5.74 4.46
CA PHE A 12 17.56 -4.84 3.61
C PHE A 12 16.20 -5.44 3.26
N ALA A 13 16.14 -6.72 2.89
CA ALA A 13 14.86 -7.40 2.61
C ALA A 13 13.94 -7.41 3.84
N SER A 14 14.50 -7.64 5.05
CA SER A 14 13.77 -7.56 6.32
C SER A 14 13.26 -6.13 6.58
N LEU A 15 14.11 -5.11 6.35
CA LEU A 15 13.76 -3.70 6.56
C LEU A 15 12.55 -3.28 5.71
N VAL A 16 12.50 -3.69 4.44
CA VAL A 16 11.42 -3.30 3.50
C VAL A 16 10.20 -4.23 3.58
N ARG A 17 10.28 -5.31 4.34
CA ARG A 17 9.20 -6.31 4.45
C ARG A 17 8.63 -6.67 3.08
N ILE A 18 9.44 -7.35 2.28
CA ILE A 18 9.14 -7.62 0.87
C ILE A 18 7.83 -8.40 0.67
N GLU A 19 7.43 -9.20 1.66
CA GLU A 19 6.15 -9.92 1.70
C GLU A 19 4.92 -9.01 1.62
N HIS A 20 5.04 -7.75 2.02
CA HIS A 20 3.93 -6.79 1.92
C HIS A 20 3.78 -6.17 0.53
N THR A 21 4.68 -6.45 -0.41
CA THR A 21 4.56 -5.99 -1.81
C THR A 21 3.31 -6.56 -2.48
N VAL A 22 2.82 -7.71 -2.00
CA VAL A 22 1.60 -8.37 -2.46
C VAL A 22 0.34 -7.50 -2.33
N PHE A 23 0.31 -6.49 -1.47
CA PHE A 23 -0.89 -5.65 -1.31
C PHE A 23 -1.12 -4.68 -2.47
N ALA A 24 -0.08 -3.99 -2.92
CA ALA A 24 -0.23 -2.90 -3.88
C ALA A 24 -0.01 -3.33 -5.34
N LEU A 25 0.86 -4.32 -5.60
CA LEU A 25 1.21 -4.75 -6.94
C LEU A 25 0.02 -5.31 -7.75
N PRO A 26 -0.88 -6.15 -7.18
CA PRO A 26 -2.05 -6.62 -7.91
C PRO A 26 -2.99 -5.47 -8.32
N PHE A 27 -3.14 -4.44 -7.48
CA PHE A 27 -3.93 -3.26 -7.86
C PHE A 27 -3.26 -2.40 -8.93
N ALA A 28 -1.92 -2.31 -8.93
CA ALA A 28 -1.20 -1.67 -10.03
C ALA A 28 -1.46 -2.42 -11.36
N TYR A 29 -1.40 -3.75 -11.34
CA TYR A 29 -1.76 -4.55 -12.51
C TYR A 29 -3.22 -4.38 -12.92
N ALA A 30 -4.16 -4.36 -11.96
CA ALA A 30 -5.56 -4.08 -12.27
C ALA A 30 -5.72 -2.74 -13.00
N GLY A 31 -5.00 -1.68 -12.55
CA GLY A 31 -4.96 -0.40 -13.22
C GLY A 31 -4.41 -0.48 -14.66
N ALA A 32 -3.32 -1.23 -14.88
CA ALA A 32 -2.72 -1.41 -16.20
C ALA A 32 -3.66 -2.17 -17.15
N PHE A 33 -4.30 -3.27 -16.70
CA PHE A 33 -5.23 -4.05 -17.52
C PHE A 33 -6.48 -3.26 -17.88
N LEU A 34 -7.05 -2.52 -16.94
CA LEU A 34 -8.23 -1.68 -17.20
C LEU A 34 -7.89 -0.49 -18.12
N ALA A 35 -6.65 0.01 -18.08
CA ALA A 35 -6.20 1.11 -18.93
C ALA A 35 -6.13 0.72 -20.41
N THR A 36 -5.75 -0.51 -20.72
CA THR A 36 -5.59 -1.01 -22.09
C THR A 36 -6.84 -1.70 -22.61
N ALA A 37 -7.75 -2.13 -21.72
CA ALA A 37 -8.86 -3.04 -22.03
C ALA A 37 -8.39 -4.31 -22.79
N ASP A 38 -7.12 -4.69 -22.61
CA ASP A 38 -6.45 -5.83 -23.25
C ASP A 38 -5.19 -6.18 -22.44
N TRP A 39 -4.37 -7.06 -22.95
CA TRP A 39 -3.05 -7.37 -22.39
C TRP A 39 -2.11 -6.16 -22.50
N PRO A 40 -1.61 -5.60 -21.37
CA PRO A 40 -0.77 -4.39 -21.41
C PRO A 40 0.61 -4.57 -22.05
N GLY A 41 0.98 -5.81 -22.37
CA GLY A 41 2.32 -6.13 -22.85
C GLY A 41 3.30 -6.48 -21.72
N TRP A 42 4.25 -7.37 -22.03
CA TRP A 42 5.27 -7.79 -21.06
C TRP A 42 6.20 -6.66 -20.65
N GLY A 43 6.54 -5.74 -21.58
CA GLY A 43 7.40 -4.59 -21.32
C GLY A 43 6.82 -3.71 -20.22
N ASP A 44 5.56 -3.31 -20.36
CA ASP A 44 4.86 -2.45 -19.41
C ASP A 44 4.71 -3.11 -18.04
N LEU A 45 4.31 -4.40 -18.01
CA LEU A 45 4.17 -5.15 -16.77
C LEU A 45 5.50 -5.29 -16.02
N VAL A 46 6.61 -5.53 -16.74
CA VAL A 46 7.94 -5.59 -16.14
C VAL A 46 8.32 -4.24 -15.55
N TRP A 47 8.16 -3.14 -16.31
CA TRP A 47 8.56 -1.82 -15.84
C TRP A 47 7.64 -1.28 -14.73
N VAL A 48 6.34 -1.56 -14.77
CA VAL A 48 5.42 -1.31 -13.65
C VAL A 48 5.86 -2.07 -12.40
N THR A 49 6.27 -3.33 -12.54
CA THR A 49 6.79 -4.13 -11.42
C THR A 49 8.07 -3.52 -10.82
N VAL A 50 9.02 -3.14 -11.67
CA VAL A 50 10.28 -2.50 -11.25
C VAL A 50 10.00 -1.16 -10.57
N ALA A 51 9.10 -0.35 -11.13
CA ALA A 51 8.66 0.90 -10.51
C ALA A 51 8.04 0.67 -9.11
N MET A 52 7.16 -0.32 -8.99
CA MET A 52 6.53 -0.66 -7.71
C MET A 52 7.54 -1.16 -6.66
N ILE A 53 8.52 -1.97 -7.07
CA ILE A 53 9.61 -2.41 -6.17
C ILE A 53 10.44 -1.21 -5.71
N GLY A 54 10.83 -0.32 -6.64
CA GLY A 54 11.59 0.89 -6.34
C GLY A 54 10.84 1.83 -5.39
N ALA A 55 9.60 2.20 -5.75
CA ALA A 55 8.74 3.08 -4.97
C ALA A 55 8.48 2.54 -3.56
N ARG A 56 8.13 1.26 -3.44
CA ARG A 56 7.88 0.64 -2.16
C ARG A 56 9.13 0.55 -1.29
N THR A 57 10.26 0.15 -1.87
CA THR A 57 11.54 0.09 -1.14
C THR A 57 11.91 1.47 -0.61
N LEU A 58 11.77 2.50 -1.43
CA LEU A 58 12.00 3.90 -1.05
C LEU A 58 11.07 4.32 0.09
N ALA A 59 9.76 4.10 -0.04
CA ALA A 59 8.77 4.48 0.96
C ALA A 59 9.06 3.83 2.32
N MET A 60 9.35 2.53 2.32
CA MET A 60 9.67 1.79 3.56
C MET A 60 10.99 2.24 4.17
N ALA A 61 12.05 2.43 3.36
CA ALA A 61 13.34 2.88 3.85
C ALA A 61 13.27 4.29 4.44
N LEU A 62 12.54 5.22 3.79
CA LEU A 62 12.29 6.57 4.31
C LEU A 62 11.51 6.53 5.63
N ASN A 63 10.47 5.72 5.71
CA ASN A 63 9.69 5.56 6.94
C ASN A 63 10.59 5.07 8.09
N ARG A 64 11.43 4.04 7.86
CA ARG A 64 12.37 3.55 8.86
C ARG A 64 13.41 4.58 9.28
N LEU A 65 13.90 5.37 8.33
CA LEU A 65 14.91 6.39 8.59
C LEU A 65 14.36 7.54 9.43
N ILE A 66 13.16 8.01 9.09
CA ILE A 66 12.50 9.15 9.73
C ILE A 66 11.99 8.77 11.12
N ASP A 67 11.44 7.57 11.28
CA ASP A 67 10.85 7.10 12.52
C ASP A 67 11.82 6.34 13.43
N ALA A 68 13.13 6.27 13.10
CA ALA A 68 14.11 5.48 13.84
C ALA A 68 14.12 5.75 15.37
N GLU A 69 13.94 7.00 15.79
CA GLU A 69 13.92 7.38 17.21
C GLU A 69 12.60 7.00 17.89
N LEU A 70 11.47 7.11 17.20
CA LEU A 70 10.18 6.65 17.69
C LEU A 70 10.15 5.11 17.77
N ASP A 71 10.66 4.44 16.75
CA ASP A 71 10.78 2.99 16.71
C ASP A 71 11.62 2.44 17.88
N ALA A 72 12.70 3.13 18.26
CA ALA A 72 13.54 2.74 19.39
C ALA A 72 12.81 2.79 20.75
N ARG A 73 11.80 3.63 20.89
CA ARG A 73 11.01 3.76 22.12
C ARG A 73 9.81 2.80 22.18
N ASN A 74 9.41 2.24 21.05
CA ASN A 74 8.29 1.31 20.98
C ASN A 74 8.80 -0.15 21.17
N PRO A 75 8.37 -0.87 22.23
CA PRO A 75 8.79 -2.26 22.48
C PRO A 75 8.59 -3.20 21.28
N ARG A 76 7.55 -2.96 20.46
CA ARG A 76 7.25 -3.76 19.27
C ARG A 76 8.26 -3.54 18.14
N THR A 77 8.87 -2.36 18.06
CA THR A 77 9.74 -1.95 16.94
C THR A 77 11.19 -1.67 17.34
N ALA A 78 11.53 -1.68 18.63
CA ALA A 78 12.88 -1.44 19.14
C ALA A 78 13.94 -2.41 18.58
N ASN A 79 13.52 -3.63 18.20
CA ASN A 79 14.38 -4.64 17.60
C ASN A 79 14.53 -4.53 16.08
N ARG A 80 13.98 -3.49 15.44
CA ARG A 80 14.14 -3.25 14.00
C ARG A 80 15.58 -2.91 13.66
N GLU A 81 15.93 -2.99 12.40
CA GLU A 81 17.31 -2.94 11.89
C GLU A 81 18.04 -1.64 12.25
N LEU A 82 17.36 -0.49 12.21
CA LEU A 82 17.96 0.81 12.57
C LEU A 82 18.05 1.02 14.08
N PRO A 83 16.95 0.89 14.86
CA PRO A 83 16.98 1.04 16.32
C PRO A 83 17.97 0.10 17.01
N SER A 84 18.07 -1.14 16.53
CA SER A 84 18.98 -2.16 17.09
C SER A 84 20.44 -2.01 16.65
N GLY A 85 20.74 -1.08 15.72
CA GLY A 85 22.09 -0.89 15.18
C GLY A 85 22.53 -1.95 14.17
N MET A 86 21.62 -2.84 13.72
CA MET A 86 21.92 -3.82 12.66
C MET A 86 22.24 -3.18 11.31
N LEU A 87 21.63 -2.01 11.04
CA LEU A 87 21.92 -1.13 9.91
C LEU A 87 22.23 0.28 10.40
N THR A 88 23.16 0.95 9.73
CA THR A 88 23.46 2.36 9.97
C THR A 88 22.51 3.27 9.17
N ARG A 89 22.29 4.50 9.64
CA ARG A 89 21.53 5.51 8.88
C ARG A 89 22.10 5.72 7.47
N PHE A 90 23.42 5.67 7.32
CA PHE A 90 24.10 5.84 6.03
C PHE A 90 23.80 4.70 5.06
N GLN A 91 23.75 3.45 5.55
CA GLN A 91 23.36 2.30 4.73
C GLN A 91 21.90 2.41 4.25
N VAL A 92 20.99 2.88 5.11
CA VAL A 92 19.58 3.08 4.73
C VAL A 92 19.42 4.24 3.77
N LEU A 93 20.19 5.34 3.91
CA LEU A 93 20.23 6.41 2.91
C LEU A 93 20.73 5.91 1.55
N GLY A 94 21.76 5.05 1.54
CA GLY A 94 22.22 4.39 0.31
C GLY A 94 21.12 3.53 -0.33
N LEU A 95 20.34 2.80 0.49
CA LEU A 95 19.17 2.05 0.02
C LEU A 95 18.10 2.97 -0.56
N CYS A 96 17.79 4.12 0.07
CA CYS A 96 16.86 5.11 -0.45
C CYS A 96 17.32 5.64 -1.82
N ALA A 97 18.60 6.00 -1.95
CA ALA A 97 19.16 6.49 -3.21
C ALA A 97 19.10 5.43 -4.32
N GLY A 98 19.44 4.18 -4.02
CA GLY A 98 19.34 3.06 -4.96
C GLY A 98 17.89 2.76 -5.36
N ALA A 99 16.97 2.77 -4.41
CA ALA A 99 15.55 2.54 -4.66
C ALA A 99 14.93 3.68 -5.51
N LEU A 100 15.30 4.93 -5.25
CA LEU A 100 14.91 6.07 -6.06
C LEU A 100 15.46 5.94 -7.49
N ALA A 101 16.73 5.56 -7.67
CA ALA A 101 17.31 5.35 -8.98
C ALA A 101 16.56 4.26 -9.77
N VAL A 102 16.23 3.12 -9.12
CA VAL A 102 15.44 2.04 -9.73
C VAL A 102 14.06 2.56 -10.16
N PHE A 103 13.39 3.33 -9.29
CA PHE A 103 12.09 3.93 -9.58
C PHE A 103 12.15 4.89 -10.78
N LEU A 104 13.18 5.76 -10.83
CA LEU A 104 13.36 6.72 -11.91
C LEU A 104 13.69 6.04 -13.25
N VAL A 105 14.53 5.01 -13.25
CA VAL A 105 14.81 4.21 -14.44
C VAL A 105 13.53 3.56 -14.98
N ALA A 106 12.75 2.93 -14.10
CA ALA A 106 11.49 2.34 -14.53
C ALA A 106 10.49 3.39 -15.06
N ALA A 107 10.39 4.55 -14.42
CA ALA A 107 9.56 5.66 -14.91
C ALA A 107 10.04 6.21 -16.27
N ALA A 108 11.33 6.11 -16.59
CA ALA A 108 11.87 6.54 -17.87
C ALA A 108 11.55 5.57 -19.02
N GLU A 109 11.29 4.31 -18.75
CA GLU A 109 10.93 3.27 -19.71
C GLU A 109 9.41 3.15 -19.97
N LEU A 110 8.60 3.82 -19.15
CA LEU A 110 7.14 3.90 -19.26
C LEU A 110 6.71 5.17 -20.01
N ASP A 111 5.39 5.42 -20.10
CA ASP A 111 4.89 6.59 -20.82
C ASP A 111 5.57 7.89 -20.34
N PRO A 112 5.89 8.80 -21.27
CA PRO A 112 6.59 10.05 -20.95
C PRO A 112 5.95 10.91 -19.86
N VAL A 113 4.64 10.81 -19.64
CA VAL A 113 3.94 11.60 -18.61
C VAL A 113 4.42 11.24 -17.21
N VAL A 114 4.70 9.96 -16.92
CA VAL A 114 5.14 9.53 -15.59
C VAL A 114 6.56 9.98 -15.24
N ARG A 115 7.38 10.33 -16.25
CA ARG A 115 8.74 10.87 -16.06
C ARG A 115 8.74 12.19 -15.31
N TRP A 116 7.66 12.95 -15.37
CA TRP A 116 7.54 14.25 -14.69
C TRP A 116 6.76 14.17 -13.39
N LEU A 117 6.02 13.08 -13.17
CA LEU A 117 5.14 12.90 -12.00
C LEU A 117 5.82 12.21 -10.83
N TRP A 118 7.02 11.65 -10.98
CA TRP A 118 7.74 10.96 -9.91
C TRP A 118 7.92 11.76 -8.61
N PRO A 119 8.04 13.12 -8.60
CA PRO A 119 8.17 13.85 -7.36
C PRO A 119 6.94 13.75 -6.46
N VAL A 120 5.75 13.51 -7.03
CA VAL A 120 4.49 13.42 -6.27
C VAL A 120 4.51 12.24 -5.29
N PRO A 121 4.66 10.97 -5.71
CA PRO A 121 4.73 9.86 -4.77
C PRO A 121 5.92 9.98 -3.81
N VAL A 122 7.08 10.47 -4.26
CA VAL A 122 8.25 10.65 -3.39
C VAL A 122 7.97 11.66 -2.27
N ALA A 123 7.37 12.80 -2.59
CA ALA A 123 6.95 13.79 -1.58
C ALA A 123 5.96 13.18 -0.59
N MET A 124 4.99 12.40 -1.08
CA MET A 124 4.02 11.72 -0.22
C MET A 124 4.69 10.70 0.72
N PHE A 125 5.69 9.97 0.26
CA PHE A 125 6.46 9.01 1.08
C PHE A 125 7.28 9.71 2.17
N VAL A 126 7.85 10.89 1.87
CA VAL A 126 8.59 11.71 2.85
C VAL A 126 7.64 12.28 3.90
N VAL A 127 6.47 12.77 3.50
CA VAL A 127 5.49 13.41 4.39
C VAL A 127 4.85 12.40 5.34
N TYR A 128 4.57 11.18 4.87
CA TYR A 128 3.82 10.16 5.60
C TYR A 128 4.30 9.92 7.05
N PRO A 129 5.59 9.69 7.34
CA PRO A 129 6.04 9.41 8.71
C PRO A 129 5.81 10.57 9.68
N TYR A 130 5.80 11.80 9.18
CA TYR A 130 5.57 12.98 10.03
C TYR A 130 4.10 13.15 10.44
N LEU A 131 3.16 12.57 9.70
CA LEU A 131 1.73 12.84 9.90
C LEU A 131 1.23 12.38 11.27
N LYS A 132 1.71 11.27 11.81
CA LYS A 132 1.37 10.82 13.17
C LYS A 132 1.72 11.84 14.25
N ARG A 133 2.64 12.79 13.97
CA ARG A 133 3.05 13.83 14.89
C ARG A 133 2.09 15.03 14.87
N VAL A 134 1.34 15.21 13.78
CA VAL A 134 0.50 16.41 13.54
C VAL A 134 -0.98 16.12 13.36
N THR A 135 -1.36 14.95 12.82
CA THR A 135 -2.77 14.63 12.48
C THR A 135 -3.12 13.17 12.65
N TRP A 136 -4.38 12.93 12.99
CA TRP A 136 -4.99 11.59 13.03
C TRP A 136 -5.38 11.04 11.65
N LEU A 137 -5.24 11.84 10.58
CA LEU A 137 -5.55 11.45 9.19
C LEU A 137 -4.41 10.66 8.51
N CYS A 138 -3.36 10.27 9.24
CA CYS A 138 -2.20 9.55 8.72
C CYS A 138 -2.58 8.27 7.97
N HIS A 139 -3.66 7.59 8.37
CA HIS A 139 -4.17 6.38 7.72
C HIS A 139 -4.70 6.65 6.30
N LEU A 140 -5.44 7.75 6.12
CA LEU A 140 -5.90 8.17 4.79
C LEU A 140 -4.74 8.56 3.88
N TRP A 141 -3.69 9.17 4.44
CA TRP A 141 -2.48 9.49 3.68
C TRP A 141 -1.74 8.23 3.22
N LEU A 142 -1.59 7.23 4.11
CA LEU A 142 -1.04 5.94 3.73
C LEU A 142 -1.87 5.32 2.61
N GLY A 143 -3.19 5.35 2.77
CA GLY A 143 -4.11 4.91 1.74
C GLY A 143 -3.91 5.65 0.42
N ALA A 144 -3.72 6.97 0.45
CA ALA A 144 -3.44 7.77 -0.74
C ALA A 144 -2.10 7.36 -1.41
N CYS A 145 -1.05 7.10 -0.62
CA CYS A 145 0.21 6.61 -1.17
C CYS A 145 0.04 5.29 -1.95
N LEU A 146 -0.76 4.35 -1.43
CA LEU A 146 -1.01 3.08 -2.11
C LEU A 146 -2.05 3.22 -3.23
N GLY A 147 -3.02 4.12 -3.09
CA GLY A 147 -4.01 4.44 -4.12
C GLY A 147 -3.39 5.02 -5.40
N LEU A 148 -2.20 5.62 -5.31
CA LEU A 148 -1.43 6.03 -6.48
C LEU A 148 -0.91 4.83 -7.31
N ALA A 149 -0.86 3.61 -6.77
CA ALA A 149 -0.35 2.45 -7.51
C ALA A 149 -1.20 2.12 -8.76
N PRO A 150 -2.53 1.91 -8.68
CA PRO A 150 -3.34 1.68 -9.86
C PRO A 150 -3.41 2.91 -10.78
N VAL A 151 -3.46 4.13 -10.24
CA VAL A 151 -3.47 5.37 -11.05
C VAL A 151 -2.16 5.52 -11.80
N GLY A 152 -1.02 5.32 -11.12
CA GLY A 152 0.31 5.41 -11.72
C GLY A 152 0.55 4.33 -12.77
N ALA A 153 0.08 3.11 -12.56
CA ALA A 153 0.15 2.04 -13.55
C ALA A 153 -0.73 2.33 -14.77
N TRP A 154 -1.94 2.87 -14.55
CA TRP A 154 -2.82 3.33 -15.62
C TRP A 154 -2.13 4.40 -16.49
N LEU A 155 -1.63 5.47 -15.86
CA LEU A 155 -0.86 6.53 -16.54
C LEU A 155 0.34 5.97 -17.28
N ALA A 156 1.03 4.98 -16.70
CA ALA A 156 2.25 4.41 -17.24
C ALA A 156 2.05 3.64 -18.55
N VAL A 157 0.86 3.07 -18.77
CA VAL A 157 0.54 2.27 -19.96
C VAL A 157 -0.24 3.06 -21.00
N SER A 158 -1.08 4.03 -20.60
CA SER A 158 -2.01 4.75 -21.51
C SER A 158 -1.71 6.23 -21.68
N GLY A 159 -0.77 6.79 -20.90
CA GLY A 159 -0.44 8.21 -20.92
C GLY A 159 -1.53 9.13 -20.35
N SER A 160 -2.63 8.59 -19.86
CA SER A 160 -3.77 9.34 -19.31
C SER A 160 -4.33 8.68 -18.06
N ALA A 161 -5.04 9.43 -17.23
CA ALA A 161 -5.77 8.88 -16.08
C ALA A 161 -7.17 9.48 -16.06
N PRO A 162 -8.16 8.80 -16.67
CA PRO A 162 -9.55 9.22 -16.63
C PRO A 162 -10.11 9.07 -15.22
N TRP A 163 -11.36 9.53 -15.00
CA TRP A 163 -11.96 9.53 -13.66
C TRP A 163 -12.09 8.12 -13.06
N GLU A 164 -12.19 7.06 -13.87
CA GLU A 164 -12.23 5.66 -13.46
C GLU A 164 -10.92 5.25 -12.78
N ALA A 165 -9.79 5.67 -13.33
CA ALA A 165 -8.47 5.43 -12.73
C ALA A 165 -8.38 6.06 -11.33
N TRP A 166 -8.84 7.30 -11.18
CA TRP A 166 -8.85 8.00 -9.90
C TRP A 166 -9.85 7.37 -8.92
N THR A 167 -10.99 6.90 -9.41
CA THR A 167 -11.99 6.20 -8.59
C THR A 167 -11.45 4.86 -8.10
N LEU A 168 -10.73 4.11 -8.94
CA LEU A 168 -10.02 2.90 -8.53
C LEU A 168 -8.95 3.22 -7.48
N GLY A 169 -8.17 4.29 -7.70
CA GLY A 169 -7.20 4.77 -6.72
C GLY A 169 -7.82 5.15 -5.38
N ALA A 170 -8.97 5.82 -5.41
CA ALA A 170 -9.73 6.17 -4.21
C ALA A 170 -10.31 4.94 -3.50
N ALA A 171 -10.72 3.91 -4.24
CA ALA A 171 -11.12 2.62 -3.65
C ALA A 171 -9.97 1.98 -2.89
N VAL A 172 -8.78 1.94 -3.49
CA VAL A 172 -7.56 1.43 -2.82
C VAL A 172 -7.18 2.29 -1.62
N LEU A 173 -7.31 3.63 -1.72
CA LEU A 173 -7.09 4.53 -0.59
C LEU A 173 -7.95 4.15 0.61
N LEU A 174 -9.26 3.99 0.41
CA LEU A 174 -10.18 3.66 1.49
C LEU A 174 -9.94 2.25 2.04
N TRP A 175 -9.66 1.28 1.17
CA TRP A 175 -9.31 -0.08 1.59
C TRP A 175 -8.09 -0.10 2.50
N VAL A 176 -7.00 0.55 2.07
CA VAL A 176 -5.75 0.63 2.86
C VAL A 176 -5.97 1.38 4.16
N ALA A 177 -6.67 2.52 4.12
CA ALA A 177 -6.99 3.25 5.34
C ALA A 177 -7.80 2.38 6.31
N GLY A 178 -8.77 1.61 5.81
CA GLY A 178 -9.62 0.74 6.61
C GLY A 178 -8.83 -0.34 7.38
N PHE A 179 -7.97 -1.08 6.69
CA PHE A 179 -7.18 -2.09 7.36
C PHE A 179 -6.05 -1.49 8.24
N ASP A 180 -5.49 -0.34 7.86
CA ASP A 180 -4.47 0.34 8.66
C ASP A 180 -5.05 0.91 9.97
N LEU A 181 -6.35 1.22 10.00
CA LEU A 181 -7.03 1.51 11.27
C LEU A 181 -6.95 0.32 12.23
N PHE A 182 -7.19 -0.90 11.78
CA PHE A 182 -7.04 -2.09 12.62
C PHE A 182 -5.60 -2.27 13.08
N TYR A 183 -4.63 -2.07 12.18
CA TYR A 183 -3.21 -2.18 12.51
C TYR A 183 -2.78 -1.16 13.58
N SER A 184 -3.40 0.02 13.62
CA SER A 184 -3.09 1.05 14.61
C SER A 184 -3.41 0.63 16.06
N LEU A 185 -4.23 -0.39 16.27
CA LEU A 185 -4.55 -0.92 17.60
C LEU A 185 -3.33 -1.59 18.26
N PHE A 186 -2.39 -2.15 17.49
CA PHE A 186 -1.15 -2.71 18.03
C PHE A 186 -0.28 -1.68 18.74
N ASP A 187 -0.35 -0.41 18.31
CA ASP A 187 0.49 0.67 18.84
C ASP A 187 -0.29 1.63 19.76
N LEU A 188 -1.58 1.38 20.01
CA LEU A 188 -2.47 2.34 20.70
C LEU A 188 -1.91 2.84 22.03
N GLU A 189 -1.41 1.95 22.89
CA GLU A 189 -0.86 2.34 24.19
C GLU A 189 0.43 3.13 24.06
N HIS A 190 1.30 2.71 23.12
CA HIS A 190 2.55 3.41 22.82
C HIS A 190 2.27 4.80 22.25
N ASP A 191 1.41 4.89 21.24
CA ASP A 191 1.02 6.15 20.59
C ASP A 191 0.43 7.14 21.61
N ARG A 192 -0.35 6.67 22.59
CA ARG A 192 -0.87 7.50 23.69
C ARG A 192 0.24 8.05 24.59
N ARG A 193 1.21 7.21 24.96
CA ARG A 193 2.36 7.61 25.81
C ARG A 193 3.24 8.65 25.13
N GLU A 194 3.52 8.43 23.84
CA GLU A 194 4.34 9.33 23.00
C GLU A 194 3.54 10.53 22.45
N ARG A 195 2.25 10.67 22.82
CA ARG A 195 1.35 11.73 22.34
C ARG A 195 1.23 11.80 20.82
N LEU A 196 1.37 10.66 20.14
CA LEU A 196 1.17 10.55 18.71
C LEU A 196 -0.33 10.60 18.38
N ARG A 197 -0.62 11.12 17.19
CA ARG A 197 -1.98 11.31 16.70
C ARG A 197 -2.30 10.23 15.70
N SER A 198 -3.21 9.35 16.04
CA SER A 198 -3.78 8.34 15.15
C SER A 198 -5.30 8.32 15.31
N TRP A 199 -5.99 7.64 14.40
CA TRP A 199 -7.43 7.44 14.55
C TRP A 199 -7.75 6.71 15.87
N ALA A 200 -6.94 5.69 16.19
CA ALA A 200 -7.09 4.92 17.42
C ALA A 200 -6.90 5.78 18.70
N THR A 201 -5.90 6.67 18.71
CA THR A 201 -5.69 7.56 19.88
C THR A 201 -6.82 8.58 20.06
N ARG A 202 -7.44 9.04 18.93
CA ARG A 202 -8.50 10.05 18.95
C ARG A 202 -9.88 9.46 19.26
N PHE A 203 -10.24 8.34 18.64
CA PHE A 203 -11.60 7.79 18.68
C PHE A 203 -11.71 6.47 19.44
N GLY A 204 -10.57 5.95 19.92
CA GLY A 204 -10.49 4.68 20.62
C GLY A 204 -10.80 3.46 19.75
N GLU A 205 -10.79 2.30 20.37
CA GLU A 205 -10.98 1.01 19.69
C GLU A 205 -12.32 0.93 18.93
N ARG A 206 -13.42 1.34 19.56
CA ARG A 206 -14.75 1.34 18.90
C ARG A 206 -14.78 2.26 17.67
N GLY A 207 -14.09 3.41 17.75
CA GLY A 207 -13.97 4.33 16.63
C GLY A 207 -13.16 3.75 15.47
N VAL A 208 -12.15 2.91 15.75
CA VAL A 208 -11.40 2.16 14.73
C VAL A 208 -12.32 1.20 13.98
N PHE A 209 -13.11 0.36 14.70
CA PHE A 209 -14.03 -0.58 14.06
C PHE A 209 -15.12 0.13 13.23
N PHE A 210 -15.63 1.25 13.74
CA PHE A 210 -16.61 2.05 13.01
C PHE A 210 -16.00 2.66 11.74
N GLY A 211 -14.84 3.32 11.84
CA GLY A 211 -14.15 3.93 10.71
C GLY A 211 -13.77 2.92 9.64
N ALA A 212 -13.19 1.77 10.04
CA ALA A 212 -12.82 0.70 9.12
C ALA A 212 -14.02 0.16 8.33
N ARG A 213 -15.19 0.00 8.95
CA ARG A 213 -16.42 -0.43 8.26
C ARG A 213 -16.85 0.56 7.18
N TRP A 214 -16.83 1.86 7.48
CA TRP A 214 -17.20 2.88 6.50
C TRP A 214 -16.19 2.99 5.36
N PHE A 215 -14.90 2.88 5.66
CA PHE A 215 -13.87 2.89 4.63
C PHE A 215 -13.99 1.68 3.71
N HIS A 216 -14.17 0.47 4.25
CA HIS A 216 -14.35 -0.74 3.46
C HIS A 216 -15.68 -0.74 2.69
N ALA A 217 -16.76 -0.21 3.24
CA ALA A 217 -18.00 0.00 2.48
C ALA A 217 -17.79 0.98 1.32
N GLY A 218 -17.09 2.10 1.58
CA GLY A 218 -16.69 3.05 0.53
C GLY A 218 -15.80 2.42 -0.54
N THR A 219 -14.90 1.51 -0.18
CA THR A 219 -14.10 0.74 -1.14
C THR A 219 -14.98 0.00 -2.13
N VAL A 220 -15.95 -0.77 -1.65
CA VAL A 220 -16.87 -1.54 -2.52
C VAL A 220 -17.67 -0.62 -3.42
N VAL A 221 -18.18 0.49 -2.88
CA VAL A 221 -18.92 1.49 -3.67
C VAL A 221 -18.03 2.09 -4.77
N LEU A 222 -16.80 2.47 -4.45
CA LEU A 222 -15.88 3.06 -5.43
C LEU A 222 -15.42 2.05 -6.47
N LEU A 223 -15.19 0.78 -6.11
CA LEU A 223 -14.93 -0.27 -7.10
C LEU A 223 -16.11 -0.43 -8.05
N ALA A 224 -17.34 -0.43 -7.52
CA ALA A 224 -18.53 -0.50 -8.35
C ALA A 224 -18.67 0.74 -9.25
N LEU A 225 -18.41 1.94 -8.73
CA LEU A 225 -18.46 3.18 -9.52
C LEU A 225 -17.39 3.18 -10.64
N ALA A 226 -16.16 2.72 -10.36
CA ALA A 226 -15.14 2.60 -11.40
C ALA A 226 -15.60 1.67 -12.53
N GLY A 227 -16.24 0.54 -12.19
CA GLY A 227 -16.78 -0.38 -13.16
C GLY A 227 -17.93 0.18 -14.01
N LEU A 228 -18.74 1.10 -13.47
CA LEU A 228 -19.82 1.72 -14.24
C LEU A 228 -19.34 2.65 -15.37
N GLY A 229 -18.11 3.16 -15.26
CA GLY A 229 -17.51 4.02 -16.29
C GLY A 229 -16.74 3.25 -17.36
N LEU A 230 -16.52 1.96 -17.17
CA LEU A 230 -15.75 1.12 -18.07
C LEU A 230 -16.65 0.12 -18.82
N GLU A 231 -16.25 -0.24 -20.03
CA GLU A 231 -16.88 -1.34 -20.78
C GLU A 231 -16.36 -2.69 -20.22
N ILE A 232 -16.95 -3.16 -19.12
CA ILE A 232 -16.53 -4.35 -18.40
C ILE A 232 -17.61 -5.43 -18.38
N GLY A 233 -17.17 -6.68 -18.30
CA GLY A 233 -18.02 -7.86 -18.28
C GLY A 233 -18.42 -8.30 -16.86
N ALA A 234 -18.98 -9.50 -16.79
CA ALA A 234 -19.52 -10.08 -15.57
C ALA A 234 -18.42 -10.44 -14.53
N TRP A 235 -17.21 -10.72 -14.98
CA TRP A 235 -16.10 -11.14 -14.11
C TRP A 235 -15.65 -10.00 -13.20
N TYR A 236 -15.58 -8.77 -13.70
CA TYR A 236 -15.28 -7.62 -12.85
C TYR A 236 -16.27 -7.50 -11.69
N TRP A 237 -17.58 -7.63 -11.97
CA TRP A 237 -18.62 -7.56 -10.94
C TRP A 237 -18.54 -8.71 -9.95
N ALA A 238 -18.17 -9.91 -10.41
CA ALA A 238 -17.88 -11.03 -9.54
C ALA A 238 -16.67 -10.74 -8.63
N GLY A 239 -15.64 -10.04 -9.15
CA GLY A 239 -14.50 -9.55 -8.38
C GLY A 239 -14.91 -8.56 -7.29
N VAL A 240 -15.75 -7.58 -7.62
CA VAL A 240 -16.29 -6.62 -6.62
C VAL A 240 -17.08 -7.35 -5.53
N ALA A 241 -17.93 -8.31 -5.91
CA ALA A 241 -18.67 -9.14 -4.94
C ALA A 241 -17.74 -9.96 -4.05
N ALA A 242 -16.68 -10.54 -4.62
CA ALA A 242 -15.67 -11.30 -3.87
C ALA A 242 -14.94 -10.40 -2.86
N VAL A 243 -14.54 -9.18 -3.24
CA VAL A 243 -13.96 -8.19 -2.33
C VAL A 243 -14.92 -7.87 -1.20
N ALA A 244 -16.20 -7.61 -1.50
CA ALA A 244 -17.21 -7.31 -0.47
C ALA A 244 -17.38 -8.47 0.54
N MET A 245 -17.37 -9.72 0.06
CA MET A 245 -17.42 -10.91 0.92
C MET A 245 -16.17 -11.05 1.79
N LEU A 246 -14.99 -10.85 1.23
CA LEU A 246 -13.71 -10.93 1.95
C LEU A 246 -13.61 -9.82 3.01
N LEU A 247 -13.99 -8.59 2.71
CA LEU A 247 -14.03 -7.49 3.67
C LEU A 247 -15.04 -7.78 4.79
N THR A 248 -16.20 -8.33 4.46
CA THR A 248 -17.18 -8.77 5.47
C THR A 248 -16.60 -9.86 6.38
N TYR A 249 -15.86 -10.81 5.81
CA TYR A 249 -15.17 -11.85 6.55
C TYR A 249 -14.08 -11.26 7.46
N GLU A 250 -13.27 -10.31 6.98
CA GLU A 250 -12.27 -9.59 7.77
C GLU A 250 -12.88 -8.98 9.03
N HIS A 251 -14.02 -8.28 8.88
CA HIS A 251 -14.73 -7.68 10.01
C HIS A 251 -15.35 -8.69 10.98
N ARG A 252 -15.47 -9.96 10.61
CA ARG A 252 -15.90 -11.04 11.51
C ARG A 252 -14.75 -11.70 12.27
N LEU A 253 -13.52 -11.54 11.79
CA LEU A 253 -12.34 -12.10 12.45
C LEU A 253 -11.94 -11.33 13.71
N VAL A 254 -12.29 -10.05 13.78
CA VAL A 254 -11.90 -9.13 14.85
C VAL A 254 -13.12 -8.39 15.38
N SER A 255 -13.12 -8.13 16.69
CA SER A 255 -14.16 -7.36 17.36
C SER A 255 -13.57 -6.54 18.50
N PRO A 256 -14.24 -5.46 18.94
CA PRO A 256 -13.81 -4.74 20.13
C PRO A 256 -13.64 -5.69 21.33
N GLY A 257 -12.46 -5.68 21.94
CA GLY A 257 -12.09 -6.58 23.04
C GLY A 257 -11.57 -7.96 22.63
N ASP A 258 -11.63 -8.35 21.33
CA ASP A 258 -11.00 -9.58 20.84
C ASP A 258 -10.16 -9.30 19.57
N LEU A 259 -8.87 -9.09 19.80
CA LEU A 259 -7.88 -8.78 18.78
C LEU A 259 -6.96 -9.96 18.45
N ARG A 260 -7.27 -11.19 18.92
CA ARG A 260 -6.39 -12.37 18.77
C ARG A 260 -6.09 -12.73 17.31
N ARG A 261 -7.00 -12.41 16.39
CA ARG A 261 -6.86 -12.70 14.95
C ARG A 261 -6.53 -11.45 14.12
N LEU A 262 -6.05 -10.38 14.77
CA LEU A 262 -5.77 -9.12 14.11
C LEU A 262 -4.67 -9.26 13.03
N ASP A 263 -3.63 -10.07 13.29
CA ASP A 263 -2.59 -10.36 12.28
C ASP A 263 -3.16 -11.07 11.05
N ALA A 264 -4.05 -12.06 11.24
CA ALA A 264 -4.69 -12.77 10.14
C ALA A 264 -5.61 -11.83 9.33
N ALA A 265 -6.40 -10.98 10.00
CA ALA A 265 -7.23 -9.98 9.35
C ALA A 265 -6.36 -9.01 8.52
N PHE A 266 -5.28 -8.50 9.10
CA PHE A 266 -4.42 -7.52 8.43
C PHE A 266 -3.63 -8.12 7.26
N PHE A 267 -2.91 -9.24 7.46
CA PHE A 267 -1.99 -9.73 6.44
C PHE A 267 -2.63 -10.69 5.45
N THR A 268 -3.32 -11.73 5.95
CA THR A 268 -3.80 -12.80 5.09
C THR A 268 -4.98 -12.35 4.25
N VAL A 269 -6.00 -11.76 4.87
CA VAL A 269 -7.24 -11.40 4.16
C VAL A 269 -6.95 -10.31 3.13
N ASN A 270 -6.17 -9.29 3.49
CA ASN A 270 -5.87 -8.18 2.57
C ASN A 270 -4.94 -8.60 1.42
N GLY A 271 -4.01 -9.53 1.67
CA GLY A 271 -3.23 -10.15 0.58
C GLY A 271 -4.13 -10.92 -0.40
N VAL A 272 -5.10 -11.67 0.10
CA VAL A 272 -6.07 -12.39 -0.73
C VAL A 272 -6.97 -11.42 -1.50
N ILE A 273 -7.47 -10.35 -0.88
CA ILE A 273 -8.32 -9.34 -1.53
C ILE A 273 -7.65 -8.77 -2.78
N SER A 274 -6.39 -8.34 -2.67
CA SER A 274 -5.69 -7.73 -3.80
C SER A 274 -5.49 -8.71 -4.96
N ILE A 275 -5.08 -9.94 -4.66
CA ILE A 275 -4.87 -10.99 -5.67
C ILE A 275 -6.18 -11.38 -6.33
N VAL A 276 -7.23 -11.61 -5.56
CA VAL A 276 -8.56 -12.02 -6.05
C VAL A 276 -9.14 -10.93 -6.94
N PHE A 277 -9.11 -9.68 -6.51
CA PHE A 277 -9.62 -8.57 -7.34
C PHE A 277 -8.88 -8.50 -8.68
N PHE A 278 -7.54 -8.52 -8.65
CA PHE A 278 -6.74 -8.51 -9.89
C PHE A 278 -7.05 -9.73 -10.78
N ALA A 279 -7.16 -10.92 -10.22
CA ALA A 279 -7.47 -12.12 -11.00
C ALA A 279 -8.81 -11.99 -11.74
N PHE A 280 -9.83 -11.44 -11.11
CA PHE A 280 -11.12 -11.18 -11.75
C PHE A 280 -11.05 -10.08 -12.81
N VAL A 281 -10.28 -9.00 -12.56
CA VAL A 281 -10.03 -7.95 -13.56
C VAL A 281 -9.32 -8.53 -14.78
N ALA A 282 -8.24 -9.29 -14.56
CA ALA A 282 -7.50 -9.89 -15.66
C ALA A 282 -8.36 -10.89 -16.46
N LEU A 283 -9.18 -11.69 -15.76
CA LEU A 283 -10.10 -12.61 -16.42
C LEU A 283 -11.15 -11.85 -17.24
N ASP A 284 -11.71 -10.77 -16.71
CA ASP A 284 -12.68 -9.95 -17.43
C ASP A 284 -12.09 -9.37 -18.72
N VAL A 285 -10.94 -8.72 -18.62
CA VAL A 285 -10.27 -8.07 -19.75
C VAL A 285 -9.80 -9.08 -20.82
N LEU A 286 -9.39 -10.28 -20.42
CA LEU A 286 -8.84 -11.26 -21.37
C LEU A 286 -9.91 -12.19 -22.00
N VAL A 287 -11.13 -12.22 -21.46
CA VAL A 287 -12.21 -13.10 -21.95
C VAL A 287 -13.35 -12.32 -22.59
N SER A 288 -13.48 -11.03 -22.28
CA SER A 288 -14.47 -10.12 -22.89
C SER A 288 -13.98 -9.60 -24.23
#